data_9245134427a6b6868d3c78a39ed7cefb
#
_entry.id   9245134427a6b6868d3c78a39ed7cefb
#
_cell.length_a   1.000
_cell.length_b   1.000
_cell.length_c   1.000
_cell.angle_alpha   90.00
_cell.angle_beta   90.00
_cell.angle_gamma   90.00
#
_symmetry.space_group_name_H-M   'P 1'
#
loop_
_entity.id
_entity.type
_entity.pdbx_description
1 polymer ?
#
loop_
_entity_poly.entity_id
_entity_poly.type
_entity_poly.pdbx_seq_one_letter_code
_entity_poly.pdbx_strand_id
1 'polypeptide(L)'
;MRVNIIGSGYMGKQISALFRLIGFDVLIWNYKNIDLSPQIDHETRKLEKILKIKASGTSSFESNLNNFENNFTIETVKEDLDLKKKIILSLNYKENIFSNTSSLKLSSIGEHVNGFHFMNPVTTKFIEICKRNNFSEDTLSLILKKLEELSYKFINVPDTPGFLINKIIFKDISYFFYLIEVEKFDVNEVKKFYLADINKINPIKLLNLIGTDTSLYILKNLNIHDKTFYVPEMLKVAVNDNILGNKNKKIFKI
;
A
#
# COMPACT_ATOMS: atom_id res chain seq x y z
N MET A 1 18.22 6.47 -15.02
CA MET A 1 17.50 5.17 -15.07
C MET A 1 16.02 5.45 -14.88
N ARG A 2 15.17 4.76 -15.66
CA ARG A 2 13.71 4.94 -15.62
C ARG A 2 13.03 3.86 -14.76
N VAL A 3 11.97 4.26 -14.06
CA VAL A 3 11.07 3.39 -13.29
C VAL A 3 9.64 3.62 -13.78
N ASN A 4 8.88 2.54 -13.94
CA ASN A 4 7.48 2.60 -14.35
C ASN A 4 6.57 2.53 -13.12
N ILE A 5 5.59 3.42 -13.03
CA ILE A 5 4.54 3.39 -12.01
C ILE A 5 3.18 3.18 -12.70
N ILE A 6 2.59 2.03 -12.49
CA ILE A 6 1.30 1.70 -13.10
C ILE A 6 0.18 2.03 -12.12
N GLY A 7 -0.43 3.17 -12.31
CA GLY A 7 -1.48 3.69 -11.44
C GLY A 7 -1.10 5.04 -10.83
N SER A 8 -2.01 6.00 -10.96
CA SER A 8 -1.84 7.39 -10.56
C SER A 8 -2.72 7.77 -9.36
N GLY A 9 -3.11 6.77 -8.56
CA GLY A 9 -3.82 6.96 -7.31
C GLY A 9 -2.97 7.59 -6.21
N TYR A 10 -3.46 7.57 -4.98
CA TYR A 10 -2.77 8.16 -3.84
C TYR A 10 -1.35 7.60 -3.64
N MET A 11 -1.21 6.27 -3.56
CA MET A 11 0.11 5.63 -3.40
C MET A 11 1.00 5.80 -4.63
N GLY A 12 0.43 5.68 -5.85
CA GLY A 12 1.20 5.88 -7.08
C GLY A 12 1.86 7.26 -7.14
N LYS A 13 1.15 8.31 -6.73
CA LYS A 13 1.72 9.67 -6.67
C LYS A 13 2.83 9.80 -5.63
N GLN A 14 2.67 9.24 -4.45
CA GLN A 14 3.69 9.27 -3.40
C GLN A 14 4.94 8.47 -3.78
N ILE A 15 4.76 7.28 -4.35
CA ILE A 15 5.86 6.44 -4.82
C ILE A 15 6.59 7.14 -5.98
N SER A 16 5.86 7.72 -6.92
CA SER A 16 6.45 8.51 -8.02
C SER A 16 7.30 9.67 -7.49
N ALA A 17 6.78 10.42 -6.53
CA ALA A 17 7.51 11.52 -5.90
C ALA A 17 8.77 11.02 -5.18
N LEU A 18 8.70 9.90 -4.46
CA LEU A 18 9.84 9.31 -3.77
C LEU A 18 10.92 8.85 -4.76
N PHE A 19 10.55 8.20 -5.85
CA PHE A 19 11.51 7.75 -6.87
C PHE A 19 12.18 8.93 -7.57
N ARG A 20 11.48 10.04 -7.82
CA ARG A 20 12.10 11.28 -8.29
C ARG A 20 13.12 11.83 -7.28
N LEU A 21 12.82 11.78 -5.99
CA LEU A 21 13.75 12.24 -4.96
C LEU A 21 15.07 11.45 -4.98
N ILE A 22 14.99 10.13 -5.14
CA ILE A 22 16.17 9.27 -5.19
C ILE A 22 16.85 9.21 -6.57
N GLY A 23 16.44 10.10 -7.50
CA GLY A 23 17.13 10.35 -8.77
C GLY A 23 16.73 9.44 -9.92
N PHE A 24 15.54 8.83 -9.89
CA PHE A 24 14.99 8.09 -11.03
C PHE A 24 14.04 8.95 -11.85
N ASP A 25 14.06 8.75 -13.17
CA ASP A 25 13.00 9.24 -14.04
C ASP A 25 11.80 8.30 -13.96
N VAL A 26 10.61 8.85 -13.77
CA VAL A 26 9.40 8.08 -13.54
C VAL A 26 8.46 8.21 -14.72
N LEU A 27 8.08 7.08 -15.34
CA LEU A 27 6.99 7.01 -16.30
C LEU A 27 5.73 6.50 -15.60
N ILE A 28 4.66 7.32 -15.61
CA ILE A 28 3.45 7.03 -14.85
C ILE A 28 2.32 6.69 -15.82
N TRP A 29 1.71 5.51 -15.64
CA TRP A 29 0.51 5.17 -16.35
C TRP A 29 -0.72 5.86 -15.77
N ASN A 30 -1.45 6.55 -16.63
CA ASN A 30 -2.71 7.20 -16.30
C ASN A 30 -3.74 6.97 -17.42
N TYR A 31 -4.70 6.07 -17.17
CA TYR A 31 -5.72 5.69 -18.15
C TYR A 31 -6.59 6.85 -18.65
N LYS A 32 -6.67 7.96 -17.91
CA LYS A 32 -7.45 9.16 -18.28
C LYS A 32 -6.68 10.11 -19.19
N ASN A 33 -5.41 9.86 -19.45
CA ASN A 33 -4.52 10.75 -20.21
C ASN A 33 -4.54 12.20 -19.69
N ILE A 34 -4.54 12.38 -18.37
CA ILE A 34 -4.57 13.68 -17.71
C ILE A 34 -3.14 14.02 -17.26
N ASP A 35 -2.73 15.26 -17.44
CA ASP A 35 -1.49 15.76 -16.84
C ASP A 35 -1.62 15.81 -15.32
N LEU A 36 -0.82 14.99 -14.64
CA LEU A 36 -0.74 14.91 -13.18
C LEU A 36 0.53 15.57 -12.62
N SER A 37 1.30 16.28 -13.47
CA SER A 37 2.51 16.97 -13.02
C SER A 37 2.28 17.85 -11.80
N PRO A 38 1.22 18.67 -11.70
CA PRO A 38 0.99 19.51 -10.52
C PRO A 38 0.83 18.69 -9.23
N GLN A 39 0.15 17.53 -9.32
CA GLN A 39 -0.07 16.66 -8.15
C GLN A 39 1.22 15.94 -7.74
N ILE A 40 1.99 15.44 -8.70
CA ILE A 40 3.29 14.80 -8.43
C ILE A 40 4.28 15.82 -7.87
N ASP A 41 4.34 17.02 -8.43
CA ASP A 41 5.19 18.11 -7.93
C ASP A 41 4.80 18.55 -6.52
N HIS A 42 3.50 18.56 -6.22
CA HIS A 42 3.02 18.83 -4.86
C HIS A 42 3.54 17.77 -3.87
N GLU A 43 3.36 16.48 -4.17
CA GLU A 43 3.87 15.39 -3.33
C GLU A 43 5.41 15.41 -3.25
N THR A 44 6.09 15.72 -4.35
CA THR A 44 7.56 15.84 -4.37
C THR A 44 8.03 16.94 -3.43
N ARG A 45 7.47 18.15 -3.52
CA ARG A 45 7.82 19.27 -2.60
C ARG A 45 7.52 18.94 -1.14
N LYS A 46 6.46 18.19 -0.87
CA LYS A 46 6.13 17.73 0.48
C LYS A 46 7.19 16.77 1.01
N LEU A 47 7.60 15.78 0.21
CA LEU A 47 8.64 14.83 0.58
C LEU A 47 10.01 15.50 0.69
N GLU A 48 10.36 16.46 -0.19
CA GLU A 48 11.59 17.26 -0.09
C GLU A 48 11.73 17.92 1.28
N LYS A 49 10.63 18.51 1.78
CA LYS A 49 10.62 19.16 3.11
C LYS A 49 10.81 18.15 4.24
N ILE A 50 10.15 17.00 4.15
CA ILE A 50 10.19 15.96 5.19
C ILE A 50 11.54 15.25 5.20
N LEU A 51 12.08 14.90 4.04
CA LEU A 51 13.30 14.12 3.89
C LEU A 51 14.57 15.00 3.79
N LYS A 52 14.40 16.34 3.66
CA LYS A 52 15.46 17.34 3.56
C LYS A 52 16.41 17.11 2.38
N ILE A 53 15.90 16.63 1.27
CA ILE A 53 16.64 16.42 0.01
C ILE A 53 15.88 17.04 -1.16
N LYS A 54 16.58 17.30 -2.27
CA LYS A 54 15.99 17.80 -3.50
C LYS A 54 15.82 16.68 -4.52
N ALA A 55 14.69 16.67 -5.21
CA ALA A 55 14.47 15.75 -6.31
C ALA A 55 15.42 16.05 -7.46
N SER A 56 16.01 14.99 -8.03
CA SER A 56 16.88 15.08 -9.21
C SER A 56 16.32 14.31 -10.42
N GLY A 57 15.30 13.49 -10.23
CA GLY A 57 14.60 12.79 -11.30
C GLY A 57 13.40 13.57 -11.84
N THR A 58 12.91 13.15 -13.00
CA THR A 58 11.78 13.71 -13.71
C THR A 58 10.54 12.83 -13.63
N SER A 59 9.40 13.31 -14.14
CA SER A 59 8.22 12.49 -14.35
C SER A 59 7.58 12.77 -15.71
N SER A 60 7.08 11.72 -16.34
CA SER A 60 6.31 11.75 -17.57
C SER A 60 5.10 10.84 -17.47
N PHE A 61 4.12 11.03 -18.36
CA PHE A 61 2.85 10.30 -18.32
C PHE A 61 2.60 9.60 -19.64
N GLU A 62 1.97 8.44 -19.55
CA GLU A 62 1.57 7.64 -20.68
C GLU A 62 0.23 6.94 -20.37
N SER A 63 -0.67 6.90 -21.35
CA SER A 63 -1.97 6.23 -21.21
C SER A 63 -2.02 4.85 -21.85
N ASN A 64 -1.12 4.57 -22.79
CA ASN A 64 -1.03 3.28 -23.47
C ASN A 64 0.04 2.39 -22.80
N LEU A 65 -0.39 1.28 -22.19
CA LEU A 65 0.52 0.33 -21.55
C LEU A 65 1.53 -0.31 -22.53
N ASN A 66 1.23 -0.38 -23.81
CA ASN A 66 2.13 -0.91 -24.82
C ASN A 66 3.39 -0.05 -25.04
N ASN A 67 3.37 1.20 -24.60
CA ASN A 67 4.51 2.11 -24.68
C ASN A 67 5.46 2.01 -23.47
N PHE A 68 5.16 1.10 -22.53
CA PHE A 68 6.03 0.83 -21.39
C PHE A 68 7.07 -0.22 -21.77
N GLU A 69 8.33 0.11 -21.53
CA GLU A 69 9.46 -0.79 -21.69
C GLU A 69 9.71 -1.61 -20.44
N ASN A 70 10.47 -2.70 -20.56
CA ASN A 70 10.86 -3.56 -19.44
C ASN A 70 11.84 -2.85 -18.47
N ASN A 71 11.34 -1.85 -17.77
CA ASN A 71 12.01 -1.19 -16.66
C ASN A 71 11.48 -1.73 -15.33
N PHE A 72 12.10 -1.37 -14.21
CA PHE A 72 11.55 -1.65 -12.88
C PHE A 72 10.15 -1.05 -12.77
N THR A 73 9.15 -1.90 -12.64
CA THR A 73 7.74 -1.53 -12.72
C THR A 73 7.04 -1.79 -11.40
N ILE A 74 6.37 -0.77 -10.85
CA ILE A 74 5.55 -0.91 -9.64
C ILE A 74 4.08 -0.67 -10.00
N GLU A 75 3.26 -1.70 -9.87
CA GLU A 75 1.81 -1.62 -10.02
C GLU A 75 1.18 -1.10 -8.72
N THR A 76 0.39 -0.04 -8.84
CA THR A 76 -0.26 0.67 -7.72
C THR A 76 -1.73 0.99 -7.99
N VAL A 77 -2.39 0.24 -8.89
CA VAL A 77 -3.81 0.45 -9.19
C VAL A 77 -4.68 0.05 -7.99
N LYS A 78 -5.98 0.31 -8.10
CA LYS A 78 -6.95 -0.06 -7.05
C LYS A 78 -6.76 -1.52 -6.62
N GLU A 79 -6.97 -1.79 -5.33
CA GLU A 79 -6.87 -3.12 -4.73
C GLU A 79 -8.06 -4.00 -5.16
N ASP A 80 -7.97 -4.48 -6.40
CA ASP A 80 -8.97 -5.29 -7.08
C ASP A 80 -8.21 -6.33 -7.92
N LEU A 81 -8.46 -7.61 -7.66
CA LEU A 81 -7.71 -8.70 -8.25
C LEU A 81 -7.83 -8.76 -9.76
N ASP A 82 -9.05 -8.61 -10.29
CA ASP A 82 -9.29 -8.72 -11.72
C ASP A 82 -8.70 -7.54 -12.49
N LEU A 83 -8.79 -6.34 -11.91
CA LEU A 83 -8.14 -5.16 -12.47
C LEU A 83 -6.62 -5.33 -12.50
N LYS A 84 -6.01 -5.78 -11.40
CA LYS A 84 -4.54 -6.00 -11.34
C LYS A 84 -4.11 -7.05 -12.37
N LYS A 85 -4.81 -8.19 -12.46
CA LYS A 85 -4.56 -9.22 -13.49
C LYS A 85 -4.63 -8.63 -14.91
N LYS A 86 -5.69 -7.91 -15.21
CA LYS A 86 -5.89 -7.29 -16.53
C LYS A 86 -4.74 -6.35 -16.88
N ILE A 87 -4.33 -5.51 -15.95
CA ILE A 87 -3.21 -4.56 -16.14
C ILE A 87 -1.89 -5.30 -16.38
N ILE A 88 -1.56 -6.30 -15.54
CA ILE A 88 -0.32 -7.07 -15.66
C ILE A 88 -0.29 -7.84 -17.00
N LEU A 89 -1.41 -8.40 -17.43
CA LEU A 89 -1.51 -9.09 -18.72
C LEU A 89 -1.38 -8.16 -19.92
N SER A 90 -1.69 -6.87 -19.75
CA SER A 90 -1.56 -5.85 -20.81
C SER A 90 -0.15 -5.31 -20.97
N LEU A 91 0.81 -5.68 -20.13
CA LEU A 91 2.21 -5.32 -20.31
C LEU A 91 2.88 -6.25 -21.32
N ASN A 92 3.70 -5.69 -22.22
CA ASN A 92 4.43 -6.45 -23.26
C ASN A 92 5.65 -7.20 -22.72
N TYR A 93 5.92 -7.14 -21.41
CA TYR A 93 7.04 -7.78 -20.73
C TYR A 93 6.55 -8.48 -19.45
N LYS A 94 7.36 -9.41 -18.95
CA LYS A 94 7.04 -10.23 -17.76
C LYS A 94 8.15 -10.24 -16.73
N GLU A 95 9.09 -9.32 -16.84
CA GLU A 95 10.20 -9.18 -15.90
C GLU A 95 10.12 -7.85 -15.16
N ASN A 96 10.79 -7.75 -14.04
CA ASN A 96 10.88 -6.53 -13.23
C ASN A 96 9.53 -5.95 -12.79
N ILE A 97 8.50 -6.79 -12.68
CA ILE A 97 7.14 -6.37 -12.28
C ILE A 97 6.96 -6.62 -10.80
N PHE A 98 6.64 -5.55 -10.08
CA PHE A 98 6.33 -5.55 -8.66
C PHE A 98 4.93 -4.97 -8.44
N SER A 99 4.18 -5.50 -7.48
CA SER A 99 2.90 -4.93 -7.05
C SER A 99 3.01 -4.32 -5.66
N ASN A 100 2.39 -3.17 -5.48
CA ASN A 100 2.21 -2.52 -4.19
C ASN A 100 0.91 -2.99 -3.49
N THR A 101 0.42 -4.19 -3.85
CA THR A 101 -0.74 -4.76 -3.16
C THR A 101 -0.49 -4.88 -1.66
N SER A 102 -1.52 -4.64 -0.88
CA SER A 102 -1.47 -4.72 0.59
C SER A 102 -2.14 -5.97 1.15
N SER A 103 -2.96 -6.67 0.36
CA SER A 103 -3.79 -7.76 0.87
C SER A 103 -3.94 -8.95 -0.05
N LEU A 104 -3.60 -8.82 -1.33
CA LEU A 104 -3.75 -9.90 -2.30
C LEU A 104 -2.49 -10.76 -2.35
N LYS A 105 -2.67 -12.06 -2.63
CA LYS A 105 -1.58 -12.97 -2.92
C LYS A 105 -1.00 -12.64 -4.31
N LEU A 106 0.32 -12.46 -4.42
CA LEU A 106 0.98 -12.07 -5.67
C LEU A 106 0.82 -13.11 -6.77
N SER A 107 0.90 -14.40 -6.40
CA SER A 107 0.67 -15.50 -7.33
C SER A 107 -0.75 -15.51 -7.93
N SER A 108 -1.71 -14.90 -7.23
CA SER A 108 -3.06 -14.70 -7.76
C SER A 108 -3.14 -13.55 -8.75
N ILE A 109 -2.25 -12.55 -8.67
CA ILE A 109 -2.18 -11.43 -9.62
C ILE A 109 -1.48 -11.87 -10.90
N GLY A 110 -0.35 -12.59 -10.79
CA GLY A 110 0.40 -13.13 -11.92
C GLY A 110 1.63 -13.92 -11.48
N GLU A 111 2.06 -14.89 -12.30
CA GLU A 111 3.22 -15.72 -12.00
C GLU A 111 4.51 -14.92 -11.84
N HIS A 112 4.67 -13.86 -12.63
CA HIS A 112 5.88 -13.05 -12.70
C HIS A 112 5.86 -11.83 -11.77
N VAL A 113 4.81 -11.70 -10.94
CA VAL A 113 4.64 -10.54 -10.07
C VAL A 113 5.38 -10.74 -8.76
N ASN A 114 6.23 -9.80 -8.41
CA ASN A 114 6.91 -9.67 -7.13
C ASN A 114 6.18 -8.65 -6.24
N GLY A 115 6.51 -8.59 -4.96
CA GLY A 115 5.95 -7.62 -4.02
C GLY A 115 6.94 -6.50 -3.70
N PHE A 116 6.46 -5.25 -3.74
CA PHE A 116 7.19 -4.08 -3.26
C PHE A 116 6.20 -3.16 -2.55
N HIS A 117 5.82 -3.57 -1.33
CA HIS A 117 4.73 -2.97 -0.58
C HIS A 117 5.21 -1.83 0.32
N PHE A 118 4.91 -0.62 -0.09
CA PHE A 118 5.14 0.59 0.70
C PHE A 118 4.05 0.77 1.74
N MET A 119 4.47 1.16 2.94
CA MET A 119 3.52 1.62 3.95
C MET A 119 2.92 2.98 3.57
N ASN A 120 1.68 3.18 3.95
CA ASN A 120 0.98 4.45 3.78
C ASN A 120 1.03 5.29 5.09
N PRO A 121 1.58 6.49 5.06
CA PRO A 121 2.26 7.17 3.93
C PRO A 121 3.68 6.62 3.68
N VAL A 122 4.25 6.89 2.51
CA VAL A 122 5.62 6.42 2.19
C VAL A 122 6.67 6.95 3.18
N THR A 123 6.39 8.05 3.88
CA THR A 123 7.24 8.61 4.94
C THR A 123 7.36 7.72 6.18
N THR A 124 6.60 6.65 6.30
CA THR A 124 6.77 5.60 7.32
C THR A 124 8.12 4.90 7.18
N LYS A 125 8.73 4.99 5.99
CA LYS A 125 10.09 4.47 5.70
C LYS A 125 10.23 2.97 5.94
N PHE A 126 9.17 2.21 5.65
CA PHE A 126 9.17 0.76 5.77
C PHE A 126 8.56 0.11 4.53
N ILE A 127 9.23 -0.93 4.02
CA ILE A 127 8.84 -1.63 2.80
C ILE A 127 8.93 -3.13 3.03
N GLU A 128 7.89 -3.86 2.61
CA GLU A 128 7.90 -5.31 2.52
C GLU A 128 8.24 -5.73 1.09
N ILE A 129 9.19 -6.64 0.95
CA ILE A 129 9.65 -7.14 -0.34
C ILE A 129 9.35 -8.62 -0.42
N CYS A 130 8.61 -9.03 -1.43
CA CYS A 130 8.40 -10.43 -1.73
C CYS A 130 9.06 -10.76 -3.08
N LYS A 131 10.22 -11.38 -3.02
CA LYS A 131 10.96 -11.83 -4.19
C LYS A 131 10.40 -13.16 -4.66
N ARG A 132 9.98 -13.25 -5.89
CA ARG A 132 9.47 -14.49 -6.48
C ARG A 132 10.27 -14.91 -7.71
N ASN A 133 10.13 -14.19 -8.80
CA ASN A 133 10.78 -14.56 -10.08
C ASN A 133 11.01 -13.36 -10.99
N ASN A 134 11.89 -13.51 -11.95
CA ASN A 134 12.03 -12.64 -13.13
C ASN A 134 12.20 -11.14 -12.80
N PHE A 135 13.24 -10.81 -12.05
CA PHE A 135 13.64 -9.41 -11.85
C PHE A 135 15.17 -9.28 -11.83
N SER A 136 15.66 -8.08 -12.12
CA SER A 136 17.07 -7.75 -12.04
C SER A 136 17.47 -7.48 -10.58
N GLU A 137 18.29 -8.34 -10.03
CA GLU A 137 18.85 -8.15 -8.67
C GLU A 137 19.69 -6.88 -8.57
N ASP A 138 20.45 -6.52 -9.62
CA ASP A 138 21.27 -5.30 -9.66
C ASP A 138 20.39 -4.05 -9.59
N THR A 139 19.30 -4.05 -10.36
CA THR A 139 18.34 -2.93 -10.35
C THR A 139 17.65 -2.79 -8.98
N LEU A 140 17.19 -3.90 -8.43
CA LEU A 140 16.56 -3.89 -7.10
C LEU A 140 17.55 -3.42 -6.04
N SER A 141 18.78 -3.95 -6.05
CA SER A 141 19.84 -3.57 -5.10
C SER A 141 20.19 -2.08 -5.17
N LEU A 142 20.27 -1.52 -6.38
CA LEU A 142 20.49 -0.09 -6.58
C LEU A 142 19.34 0.74 -5.96
N ILE A 143 18.09 0.35 -6.19
CA ILE A 143 16.92 1.03 -5.63
C ILE A 143 16.95 0.96 -4.10
N LEU A 144 17.17 -0.23 -3.54
CA LEU A 144 17.22 -0.42 -2.10
C LEU A 144 18.32 0.41 -1.45
N LYS A 145 19.53 0.42 -2.03
CA LYS A 145 20.65 1.25 -1.54
C LYS A 145 20.25 2.73 -1.47
N LYS A 146 19.65 3.27 -2.52
CA LYS A 146 19.20 4.67 -2.53
C LYS A 146 18.10 4.96 -1.50
N LEU A 147 17.21 4.02 -1.24
CA LEU A 147 16.19 4.13 -0.21
C LEU A 147 16.80 4.01 1.20
N GLU A 148 17.82 3.16 1.40
CA GLU A 148 18.56 3.06 2.67
C GLU A 148 19.27 4.36 3.04
N GLU A 149 19.81 5.10 2.07
CA GLU A 149 20.39 6.43 2.27
C GLU A 149 19.35 7.41 2.88
N LEU A 150 18.06 7.17 2.66
CA LEU A 150 16.94 7.89 3.27
C LEU A 150 16.41 7.22 4.55
N SER A 151 17.13 6.25 5.08
CA SER A 151 16.76 5.48 6.29
C SER A 151 15.51 4.62 6.14
N TYR A 152 15.19 4.18 4.92
CA TYR A 152 14.15 3.15 4.74
C TYR A 152 14.62 1.80 5.28
N LYS A 153 13.69 1.05 5.85
CA LYS A 153 13.88 -0.31 6.33
C LYS A 153 13.13 -1.28 5.43
N PHE A 154 13.72 -2.44 5.22
CA PHE A 154 13.14 -3.48 4.36
C PHE A 154 13.05 -4.80 5.11
N ILE A 155 12.00 -5.54 4.85
CA ILE A 155 11.90 -6.95 5.24
C ILE A 155 11.53 -7.80 4.03
N ASN A 156 12.11 -8.99 3.97
CA ASN A 156 11.68 -10.00 3.01
C ASN A 156 10.51 -10.79 3.60
N VAL A 157 9.47 -10.93 2.81
CA VAL A 157 8.24 -11.62 3.21
C VAL A 157 7.84 -12.68 2.20
N PRO A 158 7.21 -13.78 2.61
CA PRO A 158 6.65 -14.76 1.68
C PRO A 158 5.41 -14.21 0.96
N ASP A 159 5.04 -14.84 -0.16
CA ASP A 159 3.83 -14.54 -0.91
C ASP A 159 2.58 -15.01 -0.16
N THR A 160 2.14 -14.20 0.78
CA THR A 160 0.95 -14.45 1.59
C THR A 160 0.06 -13.22 1.63
N PRO A 161 -1.28 -13.38 1.62
CA PRO A 161 -2.20 -12.25 1.75
C PRO A 161 -1.89 -11.40 2.97
N GLY A 162 -1.79 -10.08 2.78
CA GLY A 162 -1.51 -9.13 3.87
C GLY A 162 -0.05 -9.08 4.35
N PHE A 163 0.84 -9.86 3.74
CA PHE A 163 2.26 -9.95 4.10
C PHE A 163 2.47 -10.08 5.63
N LEU A 164 3.42 -9.39 6.23
CA LEU A 164 3.65 -9.43 7.68
C LEU A 164 2.92 -8.30 8.41
N ILE A 165 3.10 -7.08 7.96
CA ILE A 165 2.62 -5.88 8.69
C ILE A 165 1.11 -5.87 8.79
N ASN A 166 0.39 -6.10 7.68
CA ASN A 166 -1.07 -6.13 7.73
C ASN A 166 -1.57 -7.31 8.56
N LYS A 167 -0.90 -8.46 8.56
CA LYS A 167 -1.26 -9.56 9.45
C LYS A 167 -1.17 -9.15 10.92
N ILE A 168 -0.10 -8.49 11.33
CA ILE A 168 0.07 -8.02 12.70
C ILE A 168 -0.99 -6.98 13.06
N ILE A 169 -1.11 -5.93 12.26
CA ILE A 169 -2.02 -4.81 12.51
C ILE A 169 -3.48 -5.27 12.53
N PHE A 170 -3.89 -6.03 11.50
CA PHE A 170 -5.28 -6.45 11.40
C PHE A 170 -5.63 -7.61 12.33
N LYS A 171 -4.64 -8.36 12.85
CA LYS A 171 -4.88 -9.31 13.93
C LYS A 171 -5.27 -8.59 15.22
N ASP A 172 -4.57 -7.52 15.55
CA ASP A 172 -4.88 -6.71 16.73
C ASP A 172 -6.26 -6.02 16.59
N ILE A 173 -6.54 -5.41 15.43
CA ILE A 173 -7.87 -4.82 15.12
C ILE A 173 -8.97 -5.89 15.22
N SER A 174 -8.77 -7.03 14.59
CA SER A 174 -9.71 -8.14 14.57
C SER A 174 -10.03 -8.61 16.00
N TYR A 175 -9.00 -8.80 16.84
CA TYR A 175 -9.16 -9.28 18.21
C TYR A 175 -9.81 -8.23 19.11
N PHE A 176 -9.49 -6.95 18.92
CA PHE A 176 -10.18 -5.84 19.60
C PHE A 176 -11.71 -5.93 19.44
N PHE A 177 -12.19 -6.12 18.21
CA PHE A 177 -13.63 -6.23 17.95
C PHE A 177 -14.20 -7.58 18.39
N TYR A 178 -13.43 -8.66 18.29
CA TYR A 178 -13.84 -9.97 18.77
C TYR A 178 -14.17 -9.94 20.27
N LEU A 179 -13.32 -9.31 21.08
CA LEU A 179 -13.58 -9.12 22.50
C LEU A 179 -14.92 -8.40 22.77
N ILE A 180 -15.22 -7.38 21.99
CA ILE A 180 -16.44 -6.55 22.17
C ILE A 180 -17.68 -7.27 21.62
N GLU A 181 -17.61 -7.73 20.36
CA GLU A 181 -18.79 -8.25 19.66
C GLU A 181 -19.13 -9.71 20.04
N VAL A 182 -18.11 -10.54 20.32
CA VAL A 182 -18.30 -11.96 20.58
C VAL A 182 -18.21 -12.27 22.09
N GLU A 183 -17.12 -11.87 22.74
CA GLU A 183 -16.91 -12.15 24.17
C GLU A 183 -17.61 -11.16 25.10
N LYS A 184 -18.25 -10.10 24.56
CA LYS A 184 -19.08 -9.15 25.29
C LYS A 184 -18.35 -8.33 26.36
N PHE A 185 -17.05 -8.12 26.19
CA PHE A 185 -16.32 -7.16 27.02
C PHE A 185 -16.90 -5.75 26.84
N ASP A 186 -16.92 -4.98 27.92
CA ASP A 186 -17.32 -3.57 27.85
C ASP A 186 -16.33 -2.79 26.98
N VAL A 187 -16.87 -2.04 26.02
CA VAL A 187 -16.08 -1.32 25.03
C VAL A 187 -15.15 -0.27 25.67
N ASN A 188 -15.57 0.36 26.77
CA ASN A 188 -14.76 1.37 27.44
C ASN A 188 -13.59 0.73 28.20
N GLU A 189 -13.80 -0.46 28.78
CA GLU A 189 -12.71 -1.20 29.44
C GLU A 189 -11.67 -1.65 28.43
N VAL A 190 -12.08 -2.20 27.28
CA VAL A 190 -11.15 -2.55 26.20
C VAL A 190 -10.39 -1.32 25.69
N LYS A 191 -11.08 -0.18 25.49
CA LYS A 191 -10.43 1.10 25.10
C LYS A 191 -9.42 1.58 26.14
N LYS A 192 -9.73 1.51 27.44
CA LYS A 192 -8.79 1.89 28.51
C LYS A 192 -7.48 1.14 28.43
N PHE A 193 -7.51 -0.17 28.14
CA PHE A 193 -6.31 -0.97 27.94
C PHE A 193 -5.43 -0.42 26.81
N TYR A 194 -6.03 -0.12 25.63
CA TYR A 194 -5.29 0.45 24.50
C TYR A 194 -4.80 1.90 24.72
N LEU A 195 -5.40 2.63 25.64
CA LEU A 195 -4.96 3.99 26.01
C LEU A 195 -3.86 3.95 27.08
N ALA A 196 -3.84 2.92 27.93
CA ALA A 196 -2.86 2.78 29.00
C ALA A 196 -1.48 2.36 28.49
N ASP A 197 -1.41 1.61 27.38
CA ASP A 197 -0.13 1.15 26.81
C ASP A 197 0.29 2.09 25.68
N ILE A 198 1.32 2.90 25.92
CA ILE A 198 1.89 3.86 24.96
C ILE A 198 2.43 3.16 23.69
N ASN A 199 2.76 1.88 23.75
CA ASN A 199 3.28 1.12 22.63
C ASN A 199 2.17 0.52 21.76
N LYS A 200 0.92 0.54 22.22
CA LYS A 200 -0.21 0.02 21.46
C LYS A 200 -0.86 1.09 20.60
N ILE A 201 -1.07 0.74 19.35
CA ILE A 201 -1.81 1.60 18.42
C ILE A 201 -3.29 1.40 18.68
N ASN A 202 -4.00 2.49 18.96
CA ASN A 202 -5.45 2.45 19.15
C ASN A 202 -6.15 1.99 17.86
N PRO A 203 -6.86 0.83 17.86
CA PRO A 203 -7.51 0.28 16.68
C PRO A 203 -8.47 1.24 15.99
N ILE A 204 -9.24 2.03 16.76
CA ILE A 204 -10.20 3.00 16.22
C ILE A 204 -9.49 4.15 15.48
N LYS A 205 -8.39 4.66 16.05
CA LYS A 205 -7.57 5.68 15.37
C LYS A 205 -7.00 5.14 14.07
N LEU A 206 -6.52 3.89 14.08
CA LEU A 206 -5.92 3.26 12.91
C LEU A 206 -6.98 3.01 11.82
N LEU A 207 -8.17 2.54 12.17
CA LEU A 207 -9.29 2.40 11.24
C LEU A 207 -9.67 3.72 10.58
N ASN A 208 -9.71 4.81 11.34
CA ASN A 208 -10.00 6.12 10.78
C ASN A 208 -8.87 6.63 9.85
N LEU A 209 -7.63 6.29 10.13
CA LEU A 209 -6.47 6.64 9.30
C LEU A 209 -6.44 5.86 7.98
N ILE A 210 -6.63 4.54 8.04
CA ILE A 210 -6.62 3.64 6.87
C ILE A 210 -7.89 3.84 6.02
N GLY A 211 -9.01 4.05 6.68
CA GLY A 211 -10.37 4.04 6.16
C GLY A 211 -11.06 2.71 6.47
N THR A 212 -12.31 2.81 6.95
CA THR A 212 -13.11 1.65 7.35
C THR A 212 -13.39 0.70 6.19
N ASP A 213 -13.61 1.23 4.99
CA ASP A 213 -13.81 0.47 3.75
C ASP A 213 -12.58 -0.35 3.37
N THR A 214 -11.40 0.26 3.38
CA THR A 214 -10.13 -0.43 3.11
C THR A 214 -9.86 -1.49 4.18
N SER A 215 -10.08 -1.15 5.44
CA SER A 215 -9.87 -2.06 6.57
C SER A 215 -10.80 -3.27 6.52
N LEU A 216 -12.07 -3.05 6.18
CA LEU A 216 -13.04 -4.14 5.98
C LEU A 216 -12.63 -5.05 4.83
N TYR A 217 -12.16 -4.47 3.72
CA TYR A 217 -11.68 -5.24 2.57
C TYR A 217 -10.48 -6.12 2.95
N ILE A 218 -9.48 -5.56 3.64
CA ILE A 218 -8.30 -6.29 4.11
C ILE A 218 -8.71 -7.43 5.06
N LEU A 219 -9.55 -7.15 6.07
CA LEU A 219 -10.02 -8.17 7.02
C LEU A 219 -10.79 -9.30 6.32
N LYS A 220 -11.66 -8.99 5.36
CA LYS A 220 -12.35 -10.02 4.57
C LYS A 220 -11.36 -10.90 3.81
N ASN A 221 -10.36 -10.31 3.15
CA ASN A 221 -9.35 -11.06 2.41
C ASN A 221 -8.50 -11.94 3.35
N LEU A 222 -8.08 -11.41 4.49
CA LEU A 222 -7.34 -12.19 5.49
C LEU A 222 -8.18 -13.35 6.04
N ASN A 223 -9.47 -13.11 6.34
CA ASN A 223 -10.39 -14.14 6.85
C ASN A 223 -10.64 -15.27 5.84
N ILE A 224 -10.57 -15.02 4.52
CA ILE A 224 -10.70 -16.09 3.51
C ILE A 224 -9.61 -17.15 3.73
N HIS A 225 -8.41 -16.74 4.05
CA HIS A 225 -7.23 -17.59 4.18
C HIS A 225 -6.95 -18.06 5.62
N ASP A 226 -7.39 -17.29 6.62
CA ASP A 226 -7.22 -17.57 8.03
C ASP A 226 -8.45 -17.13 8.83
N LYS A 227 -9.27 -18.09 9.25
CA LYS A 227 -10.52 -17.87 9.97
C LYS A 227 -10.34 -17.26 11.37
N THR A 228 -9.11 -17.18 11.86
CA THR A 228 -8.81 -16.50 13.12
C THR A 228 -8.83 -14.97 13.00
N PHE A 229 -8.97 -14.41 11.78
CA PHE A 229 -9.26 -12.99 11.58
C PHE A 229 -10.78 -12.77 11.63
N TYR A 230 -11.26 -12.26 12.72
CA TYR A 230 -12.66 -11.88 12.87
C TYR A 230 -12.99 -10.64 12.01
N VAL A 231 -14.12 -10.67 11.30
CA VAL A 231 -14.60 -9.54 10.48
C VAL A 231 -15.73 -8.83 11.22
N PRO A 232 -15.50 -7.65 11.81
CA PRO A 232 -16.45 -7.00 12.70
C PRO A 232 -17.76 -6.57 12.02
N GLU A 233 -18.90 -6.80 12.67
CA GLU A 233 -20.19 -6.31 12.19
C GLU A 233 -20.28 -4.77 12.30
N MET A 234 -19.76 -4.18 13.37
CA MET A 234 -19.69 -2.72 13.52
C MET A 234 -18.94 -2.06 12.35
N LEU A 235 -17.90 -2.71 11.84
CA LEU A 235 -17.16 -2.18 10.70
C LEU A 235 -17.95 -2.30 9.40
N LYS A 236 -18.74 -3.37 9.22
CA LYS A 236 -19.63 -3.53 8.07
C LYS A 236 -20.72 -2.46 8.07
N VAL A 237 -21.33 -2.20 9.23
CA VAL A 237 -22.33 -1.14 9.40
C VAL A 237 -21.71 0.22 9.07
N ALA A 238 -20.55 0.54 9.63
CA ALA A 238 -19.88 1.81 9.37
C ALA A 238 -19.63 2.05 7.87
N VAL A 239 -19.21 1.02 7.13
CA VAL A 239 -19.00 1.13 5.67
C VAL A 239 -20.31 1.35 4.93
N ASN A 240 -21.38 0.63 5.30
CA ASN A 240 -22.72 0.80 4.71
C ASN A 240 -23.28 2.21 4.94
N ASP A 241 -22.99 2.80 6.12
CA ASP A 241 -23.39 4.16 6.47
C ASP A 241 -22.45 5.24 5.90
N ASN A 242 -21.50 4.82 5.05
CA ASN A 242 -20.50 5.69 4.45
C ASN A 242 -19.69 6.48 5.50
N ILE A 243 -19.34 5.83 6.61
CA ILE A 243 -18.43 6.34 7.65
C ILE A 243 -17.04 5.83 7.35
N LEU A 244 -16.26 6.58 6.55
CA LEU A 244 -14.97 6.12 6.00
C LEU A 244 -13.75 6.70 6.73
N GLY A 245 -13.93 7.30 7.88
CA GLY A 245 -12.85 7.92 8.65
C GLY A 245 -12.31 9.18 7.97
N ASN A 246 -10.99 9.34 7.97
CA ASN A 246 -10.33 10.53 7.40
C ASN A 246 -10.56 10.71 5.89
N LYS A 247 -10.93 9.65 5.17
CA LYS A 247 -11.16 9.72 3.72
C LYS A 247 -12.30 10.67 3.34
N ASN A 248 -13.37 10.68 4.14
CA ASN A 248 -14.54 11.52 3.90
C ASN A 248 -14.92 12.38 5.11
N LYS A 249 -14.02 12.48 6.10
CA LYS A 249 -14.19 13.24 7.35
C LYS A 249 -15.35 12.76 8.24
N LYS A 250 -15.95 11.60 7.96
CA LYS A 250 -16.91 10.93 8.84
C LYS A 250 -16.16 9.95 9.73
N ILE A 251 -15.94 10.32 10.97
CA ILE A 251 -15.09 9.58 11.90
C ILE A 251 -15.86 8.41 12.51
N PHE A 252 -15.29 7.20 12.39
CA PHE A 252 -15.78 6.01 13.04
C PHE A 252 -15.56 6.10 14.56
N LYS A 253 -16.62 5.87 15.32
CA LYS A 253 -16.63 5.88 16.80
C LYS A 253 -17.46 4.69 17.30
N ILE A 254 -17.08 4.14 18.43
CA ILE A 254 -17.83 3.12 19.18
C ILE A 254 -17.84 3.48 20.65
#